data_c655b1ef0e3686362b1a3b148e1d4874
#
_entry.id   c655b1ef0e3686362b1a3b148e1d4874
#
_cell.length_a   1.000
_cell.length_b   1.000
_cell.length_c   1.000
_cell.angle_alpha   90.00
_cell.angle_beta   90.00
_cell.angle_gamma   90.00
#
_symmetry.space_group_name_H-M   'P 1'
#
loop_
_entity.id
_entity.type
_entity.pdbx_description
1 polymer ?
#
loop_
_entity_poly.entity_id
_entity_poly.type
_entity_poly.pdbx_seq_one_letter_code
_entity_poly.pdbx_strand_id
1 'polypeptide(L)'
;MKKNILLSILSQKNPEPSLYASLMHYYMLMKQDNKTRTYMFIGIPGSGKSNVLFKFLRQKILEKRRHDNGKMTEPPYEVISFNGFNICAGEMCRKICRMMSVPCKAGISKTPEDYSYSPDKKYFVDTSGNLGKQKSVYDFFSKSVFAAKCFLAVPAIIDLQILSGILEQYSFLKDFQVVLTFCDFANDKKINQISEFFESRKIRIAARNTSGIIDESLEFL
;
A
#
# COMPACT_ATOMS: atom_id res chain seq x y z
N MET A 1 10.61 19.94 12.90
CA MET A 1 9.50 20.90 12.87
C MET A 1 8.15 20.29 13.26
N LYS A 2 7.66 19.21 12.64
CA LYS A 2 6.32 18.60 12.92
C LYS A 2 6.17 18.07 14.36
N LYS A 3 7.22 17.50 14.98
CA LYS A 3 7.18 16.99 16.36
C LYS A 3 6.98 18.12 17.40
N ASN A 4 7.53 19.30 17.13
CA ASN A 4 7.37 20.45 18.02
C ASN A 4 5.99 21.09 17.90
N ILE A 5 5.37 21.07 16.72
CA ILE A 5 3.99 21.52 16.52
C ILE A 5 3.02 20.59 17.25
N LEU A 6 3.23 19.26 17.15
CA LEU A 6 2.40 18.28 17.87
C LEU A 6 2.50 18.46 19.38
N LEU A 7 3.72 18.65 19.90
CA LEU A 7 3.95 18.91 21.34
C LEU A 7 3.34 20.24 21.78
N SER A 8 3.37 21.29 20.93
CA SER A 8 2.75 22.58 21.27
C SER A 8 1.22 22.50 21.31
N ILE A 9 0.59 21.69 20.46
CA ILE A 9 -0.87 21.47 20.47
C ILE A 9 -1.27 20.60 21.66
N LEU A 10 -0.50 19.56 21.98
CA LEU A 10 -0.76 18.70 23.15
C LEU A 10 -0.52 19.42 24.49
N SER A 11 0.22 20.52 24.50
CA SER A 11 0.45 21.36 25.68
C SER A 11 -0.64 22.42 25.91
N GLN A 12 -1.59 22.59 25.00
CA GLN A 12 -2.73 23.48 25.20
C GLN A 12 -3.69 22.91 26.26
N LYS A 13 -4.11 23.75 27.21
CA LYS A 13 -4.89 23.35 28.38
C LYS A 13 -6.28 22.74 28.08
N ASN A 14 -6.82 22.90 26.86
CA ASN A 14 -8.08 22.27 26.41
C ASN A 14 -8.10 22.22 24.86
N PRO A 15 -7.45 21.23 24.19
CA PRO A 15 -7.64 21.05 22.76
C PRO A 15 -9.05 20.53 22.49
N GLU A 16 -9.67 20.99 21.39
CA GLU A 16 -10.96 20.44 20.95
C GLU A 16 -10.88 18.90 20.85
N PRO A 17 -11.84 18.16 21.42
CA PRO A 17 -11.79 16.69 21.45
C PRO A 17 -11.65 16.05 20.07
N SER A 18 -12.23 16.65 19.03
CA SER A 18 -12.14 16.20 17.63
C SER A 18 -10.72 16.36 17.05
N LEU A 19 -10.07 17.48 17.36
CA LEU A 19 -8.70 17.75 16.92
C LEU A 19 -7.70 16.83 17.64
N TYR A 20 -7.90 16.63 18.94
CA TYR A 20 -7.08 15.73 19.73
C TYR A 20 -7.18 14.28 19.25
N ALA A 21 -8.40 13.79 18.99
CA ALA A 21 -8.63 12.46 18.45
C ALA A 21 -7.98 12.28 17.07
N SER A 22 -8.10 13.27 16.19
CA SER A 22 -7.47 13.26 14.85
C SER A 22 -5.95 13.27 14.94
N LEU A 23 -5.37 14.06 15.83
CA LEU A 23 -3.92 14.12 16.05
C LEU A 23 -3.37 12.85 16.70
N MET A 24 -4.09 12.28 17.67
CA MET A 24 -3.72 10.99 18.26
C MET A 24 -3.83 9.85 17.26
N HIS A 25 -4.87 9.85 16.44
CA HIS A 25 -5.01 8.88 15.35
C HIS A 25 -3.84 8.99 14.34
N TYR A 26 -3.52 10.21 13.91
CA TYR A 26 -2.37 10.48 13.04
C TYR A 26 -1.04 10.04 13.68
N TYR A 27 -0.83 10.34 14.97
CA TYR A 27 0.37 9.91 15.71
C TYR A 27 0.48 8.39 15.82
N MET A 28 -0.62 7.70 16.07
CA MET A 28 -0.67 6.24 16.14
C MET A 28 -0.39 5.61 14.76
N LEU A 29 -0.93 6.19 13.69
CA LEU A 29 -0.63 5.77 12.32
C LEU A 29 0.86 5.94 11.99
N MET A 30 1.45 7.08 12.37
CA MET A 30 2.87 7.35 12.19
C MET A 30 3.75 6.36 12.99
N LYS A 31 3.33 6.01 14.20
CA LYS A 31 4.04 5.04 15.05
C LYS A 31 3.95 3.60 14.50
N GLN A 32 2.80 3.22 13.96
CA GLN A 32 2.63 1.94 13.26
C GLN A 32 3.46 1.88 11.98
N ASP A 33 3.49 2.96 11.21
CA ASP A 33 4.23 3.01 9.94
C ASP A 33 5.76 2.86 10.14
N ASN A 34 6.29 3.34 11.25
CA ASN A 34 7.71 3.14 11.59
C ASN A 34 8.09 1.68 11.92
N LYS A 35 7.11 0.85 12.31
CA LYS A 35 7.33 -0.58 12.54
C LYS A 35 7.11 -1.41 11.29
N THR A 36 6.30 -0.93 10.32
CA THR A 36 6.02 -1.65 9.08
C THR A 36 7.27 -1.70 8.21
N ARG A 37 7.70 -2.90 7.87
CA ARG A 37 8.86 -3.12 7.00
C ARG A 37 8.47 -3.62 5.61
N THR A 38 7.27 -4.16 5.45
CA THR A 38 6.78 -4.68 4.18
C THR A 38 5.42 -4.12 3.85
N TYR A 39 5.28 -3.56 2.66
CA TYR A 39 4.01 -3.12 2.07
C TYR A 39 3.67 -4.05 0.92
N MET A 40 2.63 -4.86 1.08
CA MET A 40 2.25 -5.88 0.11
C MET A 40 0.97 -5.47 -0.62
N PHE A 41 0.98 -5.58 -1.94
CA PHE A 41 -0.16 -5.23 -2.79
C PHE A 41 -0.71 -6.50 -3.45
N ILE A 42 -1.94 -6.84 -3.11
CA ILE A 42 -2.67 -8.04 -3.50
C ILE A 42 -3.95 -7.63 -4.25
N GLY A 43 -4.51 -8.51 -5.05
CA GLY A 43 -5.78 -8.31 -5.74
C GLY A 43 -5.88 -9.10 -7.03
N ILE A 44 -7.06 -9.12 -7.63
CA ILE A 44 -7.33 -9.81 -8.89
C ILE A 44 -6.47 -9.29 -10.04
N PRO A 45 -6.30 -10.06 -11.12
CA PRO A 45 -5.67 -9.55 -12.34
C PRO A 45 -6.36 -8.25 -12.81
N GLY A 46 -5.57 -7.28 -13.27
CA GLY A 46 -6.09 -5.99 -13.74
C GLY A 46 -6.59 -5.03 -12.66
N SER A 47 -6.54 -5.36 -11.37
CA SER A 47 -7.03 -4.49 -10.29
C SER A 47 -6.19 -3.25 -10.00
N GLY A 48 -5.14 -2.96 -10.76
CA GLY A 48 -4.32 -1.77 -10.56
C GLY A 48 -3.26 -1.87 -9.45
N LYS A 49 -2.97 -3.06 -8.91
CA LYS A 49 -1.99 -3.29 -7.83
C LYS A 49 -0.67 -2.57 -8.02
N SER A 50 -0.02 -2.79 -9.16
CA SER A 50 1.30 -2.22 -9.45
C SER A 50 1.24 -0.69 -9.55
N ASN A 51 0.15 -0.12 -10.09
CA ASN A 51 -0.06 1.34 -10.12
C ASN A 51 -0.14 1.90 -8.69
N VAL A 52 -0.95 1.30 -7.84
CA VAL A 52 -1.06 1.68 -6.42
C VAL A 52 0.28 1.59 -5.71
N LEU A 53 1.01 0.48 -5.91
CA LEU A 53 2.34 0.28 -5.33
C LEU A 53 3.28 1.44 -5.69
N PHE A 54 3.38 1.80 -6.96
CA PHE A 54 4.31 2.84 -7.40
C PHE A 54 3.90 4.24 -6.94
N LYS A 55 2.61 4.56 -6.92
CA LYS A 55 2.11 5.82 -6.34
C LYS A 55 2.43 5.90 -4.85
N PHE A 56 2.20 4.81 -4.11
CA PHE A 56 2.50 4.75 -2.68
C PHE A 56 4.00 4.86 -2.40
N LEU A 57 4.82 4.13 -3.16
CA LEU A 57 6.28 4.22 -3.07
C LEU A 57 6.77 5.64 -3.32
N ARG A 58 6.31 6.28 -4.40
CA ARG A 58 6.64 7.67 -4.73
C ARG A 58 6.32 8.61 -3.58
N GLN A 59 5.12 8.46 -3.00
CA GLN A 59 4.72 9.28 -1.87
C GLN A 59 5.65 9.09 -0.66
N LYS A 60 6.02 7.85 -0.33
CA LYS A 60 6.97 7.56 0.75
C LYS A 60 8.36 8.16 0.49
N ILE A 61 8.82 8.14 -0.75
CA ILE A 61 10.07 8.80 -1.15
C ILE A 61 9.98 10.32 -0.93
N LEU A 62 8.89 10.95 -1.37
CA LEU A 62 8.69 12.39 -1.20
C LEU A 62 8.57 12.80 0.28
N GLU A 63 7.85 12.01 1.09
CA GLU A 63 7.77 12.22 2.54
C GLU A 63 9.16 12.17 3.18
N LYS A 64 9.96 11.16 2.82
CA LYS A 64 11.33 11.03 3.32
C LYS A 64 12.20 12.21 2.91
N ARG A 65 12.19 12.60 1.63
CA ARG A 65 12.98 13.77 1.14
C ARG A 65 12.64 15.06 1.88
N ARG A 66 11.34 15.28 2.16
CA ARG A 66 10.91 16.45 2.96
C ARG A 66 11.43 16.39 4.39
N HIS A 67 11.50 15.20 4.97
CA HIS A 67 11.99 15.00 6.33
C HIS A 67 13.50 15.20 6.44
N ASP A 68 14.26 14.78 5.44
CA ASP A 68 15.73 14.85 5.40
C ASP A 68 16.26 16.19 4.85
N ASN A 69 15.42 17.24 4.78
CA ASN A 69 15.77 18.58 4.27
C ASN A 69 16.41 18.57 2.87
N GLY A 70 15.94 17.66 2.01
CA GLY A 70 16.43 17.55 0.63
C GLY A 70 17.76 16.82 0.48
N LYS A 71 18.40 16.36 1.54
CA LYS A 71 19.60 15.52 1.42
C LYS A 71 19.22 14.21 0.72
N MET A 72 19.86 13.96 -0.40
CA MET A 72 19.70 12.68 -1.14
C MET A 72 20.47 11.56 -0.43
N THR A 73 19.88 11.01 0.62
CA THR A 73 20.30 9.70 1.12
C THR A 73 19.62 8.63 0.28
N GLU A 74 20.28 7.51 0.03
CA GLU A 74 19.64 6.38 -0.64
C GLU A 74 18.31 6.05 0.07
N PRO A 75 17.19 5.94 -0.68
CA PRO A 75 15.93 5.60 -0.06
C PRO A 75 16.04 4.20 0.57
N PRO A 76 15.59 4.00 1.82
CA PRO A 76 15.64 2.70 2.49
C PRO A 76 14.54 1.77 1.93
N TYR A 77 14.23 1.89 0.65
CA TYR A 77 13.14 1.18 -0.03
C TYR A 77 13.71 0.23 -1.08
N GLU A 78 13.08 -0.92 -1.20
CA GLU A 78 13.36 -1.89 -2.26
C GLU A 78 12.03 -2.48 -2.76
N VAL A 79 11.89 -2.61 -4.07
CA VAL A 79 10.72 -3.25 -4.68
C VAL A 79 11.05 -4.70 -5.00
N ILE A 80 10.12 -5.61 -4.65
CA ILE A 80 10.20 -7.01 -5.02
C ILE A 80 8.95 -7.37 -5.81
N SER A 81 9.11 -7.81 -7.04
CA SER A 81 7.99 -8.24 -7.89
C SER A 81 7.99 -9.76 -8.07
N PHE A 82 6.91 -10.37 -7.63
CA PHE A 82 6.61 -11.79 -7.84
C PHE A 82 5.71 -12.01 -9.08
N ASN A 83 5.65 -11.03 -9.98
CA ASN A 83 4.84 -11.09 -11.20
C ASN A 83 5.60 -11.76 -12.37
N GLY A 84 6.37 -12.81 -12.08
CA GLY A 84 7.34 -13.43 -12.98
C GLY A 84 6.79 -14.20 -14.19
N PHE A 85 5.45 -14.31 -14.34
CA PHE A 85 4.86 -14.93 -15.55
C PHE A 85 4.72 -13.97 -16.72
N ASN A 86 4.80 -12.68 -16.47
CA ASN A 86 4.75 -11.65 -17.50
C ASN A 86 6.09 -10.94 -17.55
N ILE A 87 6.90 -11.31 -18.53
CA ILE A 87 8.22 -10.71 -18.79
C ILE A 87 8.10 -9.20 -18.89
N CYS A 88 7.08 -8.71 -19.60
CA CYS A 88 6.82 -7.28 -19.75
C CYS A 88 6.53 -6.59 -18.40
N ALA A 89 5.81 -7.24 -17.50
CA ALA A 89 5.52 -6.68 -16.17
C ALA A 89 6.79 -6.54 -15.33
N GLY A 90 7.67 -7.53 -15.35
CA GLY A 90 8.96 -7.47 -14.67
C GLY A 90 9.88 -6.38 -15.22
N GLU A 91 9.91 -6.18 -16.52
CA GLU A 91 10.68 -5.10 -17.15
C GLU A 91 10.10 -3.72 -16.84
N MET A 92 8.77 -3.57 -16.90
CA MET A 92 8.10 -2.34 -16.54
C MET A 92 8.40 -1.97 -15.08
N CYS A 93 8.31 -2.93 -14.17
CA CYS A 93 8.66 -2.75 -12.76
C CYS A 93 10.10 -2.22 -12.63
N ARG A 94 11.08 -2.86 -13.28
CA ARG A 94 12.48 -2.42 -13.25
C ARG A 94 12.67 -1.01 -13.83
N LYS A 95 12.00 -0.67 -14.94
CA LYS A 95 12.08 0.67 -15.56
C LYS A 95 11.56 1.74 -14.60
N ILE A 96 10.38 1.55 -14.00
CA ILE A 96 9.78 2.51 -13.06
C ILE A 96 10.66 2.67 -11.81
N CYS A 97 11.14 1.56 -11.25
CA CYS A 97 12.05 1.61 -10.08
C CYS A 97 13.35 2.36 -10.40
N ARG A 98 13.91 2.18 -11.60
CA ARG A 98 15.09 2.91 -12.05
C ARG A 98 14.82 4.41 -12.13
N MET A 99 13.67 4.84 -12.67
CA MET A 99 13.26 6.26 -12.72
C MET A 99 13.11 6.85 -11.31
N MET A 100 12.68 6.05 -10.33
CA MET A 100 12.55 6.46 -8.92
C MET A 100 13.86 6.34 -8.11
N SER A 101 14.93 5.85 -8.72
CA SER A 101 16.20 5.53 -8.05
C SER A 101 16.03 4.55 -6.88
N VAL A 102 15.19 3.53 -7.05
CA VAL A 102 14.90 2.50 -6.05
C VAL A 102 15.36 1.14 -6.56
N PRO A 103 16.11 0.36 -5.76
CA PRO A 103 16.45 -1.02 -6.10
C PRO A 103 15.20 -1.87 -6.37
N CYS A 104 15.29 -2.73 -7.39
CA CYS A 104 14.19 -3.61 -7.78
C CYS A 104 14.68 -5.04 -8.00
N LYS A 105 14.05 -5.97 -7.31
CA LYS A 105 14.21 -7.42 -7.52
C LYS A 105 12.96 -7.94 -8.24
N ALA A 106 13.10 -8.25 -9.50
CA ALA A 106 12.04 -8.87 -10.29
C ALA A 106 12.63 -10.08 -11.02
N GLY A 107 12.17 -11.27 -10.69
CA GLY A 107 12.67 -12.53 -11.26
C GLY A 107 11.56 -13.42 -11.77
N ILE A 108 11.85 -14.20 -12.80
CA ILE A 108 10.97 -15.24 -13.31
C ILE A 108 10.98 -16.40 -12.30
N SER A 109 9.80 -16.87 -11.93
CA SER A 109 9.61 -18.06 -11.06
C SER A 109 10.30 -18.00 -9.68
N LYS A 110 10.65 -16.81 -9.19
CA LYS A 110 11.20 -16.63 -7.85
C LYS A 110 10.10 -16.70 -6.79
N THR A 111 10.44 -17.29 -5.64
CA THR A 111 9.63 -17.31 -4.42
C THR A 111 10.20 -16.32 -3.40
N PRO A 112 9.46 -15.96 -2.34
CA PRO A 112 10.00 -15.07 -1.31
C PRO A 112 11.29 -15.58 -0.68
N GLU A 113 11.46 -16.89 -0.55
CA GLU A 113 12.63 -17.55 0.05
C GLU A 113 13.90 -17.39 -0.78
N ASP A 114 13.76 -17.12 -2.08
CA ASP A 114 14.90 -16.92 -2.99
C ASP A 114 15.60 -15.56 -2.83
N TYR A 115 15.07 -14.70 -1.96
CA TYR A 115 15.60 -13.36 -1.75
C TYR A 115 16.18 -13.17 -0.36
N SER A 116 17.28 -12.44 -0.30
CA SER A 116 17.82 -11.95 0.98
C SER A 116 17.16 -10.63 1.36
N TYR A 117 16.84 -10.49 2.65
CA TYR A 117 16.19 -9.32 3.22
C TYR A 117 17.11 -8.64 4.24
N SER A 118 17.26 -7.32 4.12
CA SER A 118 18.00 -6.50 5.08
C SER A 118 17.07 -5.90 6.13
N PRO A 119 17.44 -5.89 7.42
CA PRO A 119 16.63 -5.26 8.46
C PRO A 119 16.55 -3.73 8.32
N ASP A 120 17.44 -3.11 7.55
CA ASP A 120 17.48 -1.65 7.38
C ASP A 120 16.61 -1.16 6.23
N LYS A 121 16.03 -2.08 5.44
CA LYS A 121 15.21 -1.75 4.28
C LYS A 121 13.72 -1.96 4.56
N LYS A 122 12.91 -1.18 3.83
CA LYS A 122 11.46 -1.39 3.71
C LYS A 122 11.15 -1.92 2.31
N TYR A 123 10.31 -2.93 2.26
CA TYR A 123 10.00 -3.66 1.04
C TYR A 123 8.62 -3.32 0.50
N PHE A 124 8.54 -3.09 -0.80
CA PHE A 124 7.31 -2.94 -1.55
C PHE A 124 7.12 -4.17 -2.43
N VAL A 125 6.12 -4.97 -2.12
CA VAL A 125 5.91 -6.27 -2.73
C VAL A 125 4.76 -6.21 -3.73
N ASP A 126 5.11 -6.35 -5.01
CA ASP A 126 4.15 -6.49 -6.12
C ASP A 126 3.86 -7.98 -6.34
N THR A 127 2.58 -8.34 -6.33
CA THR A 127 2.17 -9.74 -6.50
C THR A 127 1.54 -9.98 -7.87
N SER A 128 1.66 -11.22 -8.37
CA SER A 128 0.94 -11.64 -9.57
C SER A 128 -0.58 -11.64 -9.33
N GLY A 129 -1.37 -11.74 -10.40
CA GLY A 129 -2.82 -11.94 -10.28
C GLY A 129 -3.23 -13.37 -9.88
N ASN A 130 -2.29 -14.30 -9.75
CA ASN A 130 -2.58 -15.68 -9.36
C ASN A 130 -2.80 -15.80 -7.86
N LEU A 131 -3.99 -16.25 -7.45
CA LEU A 131 -4.42 -16.32 -6.06
C LEU A 131 -3.51 -17.22 -5.20
N GLY A 132 -3.14 -18.40 -5.71
CA GLY A 132 -2.28 -19.35 -4.97
C GLY A 132 -0.91 -18.76 -4.67
N LYS A 133 -0.32 -18.02 -5.64
CA LYS A 133 0.95 -17.34 -5.45
C LYS A 133 0.84 -16.17 -4.49
N GLN A 134 -0.25 -15.40 -4.57
CA GLN A 134 -0.50 -14.31 -3.62
C GLN A 134 -0.60 -14.86 -2.20
N LYS A 135 -1.29 -15.98 -2.01
CA LYS A 135 -1.38 -16.65 -0.71
C LYS A 135 0.00 -17.07 -0.19
N SER A 136 0.83 -17.71 -1.02
CA SER A 136 2.19 -18.12 -0.61
C SER A 136 3.04 -16.90 -0.21
N VAL A 137 3.00 -15.82 -0.98
CA VAL A 137 3.71 -14.58 -0.65
C VAL A 137 3.18 -13.96 0.64
N TYR A 138 1.87 -13.92 0.83
CA TYR A 138 1.25 -13.41 2.05
C TYR A 138 1.64 -14.25 3.27
N ASP A 139 1.57 -15.57 3.17
CA ASP A 139 1.93 -16.50 4.25
C ASP A 139 3.39 -16.35 4.68
N PHE A 140 4.29 -16.13 3.73
CA PHE A 140 5.70 -15.87 4.03
C PHE A 140 5.89 -14.57 4.83
N PHE A 141 5.38 -13.45 4.32
CA PHE A 141 5.60 -12.16 4.97
C PHE A 141 4.80 -11.99 6.26
N SER A 142 3.62 -12.60 6.40
CA SER A 142 2.83 -12.54 7.63
C SER A 142 3.44 -13.35 8.79
N LYS A 143 4.22 -14.37 8.49
CA LYS A 143 4.94 -15.19 9.48
C LYS A 143 6.36 -14.70 9.75
N SER A 144 6.88 -13.80 8.92
CA SER A 144 8.23 -13.27 9.04
C SER A 144 8.31 -12.19 10.13
N VAL A 145 9.53 -11.90 10.58
CA VAL A 145 9.83 -10.77 11.49
C VAL A 145 9.63 -9.40 10.82
N PHE A 146 9.32 -9.39 9.53
CA PHE A 146 9.03 -8.17 8.77
C PHE A 146 7.55 -7.83 8.93
N ALA A 147 7.22 -6.91 9.83
CA ALA A 147 5.85 -6.45 10.01
C ALA A 147 5.25 -6.03 8.66
N ALA A 148 4.36 -6.87 8.14
CA ALA A 148 3.77 -6.68 6.82
C ALA A 148 2.43 -5.95 6.94
N LYS A 149 2.23 -4.93 6.10
CA LYS A 149 0.95 -4.26 5.88
C LYS A 149 0.44 -4.66 4.51
N CYS A 150 -0.73 -5.28 4.46
CA CYS A 150 -1.33 -5.80 3.24
C CYS A 150 -2.39 -4.84 2.71
N PHE A 151 -2.35 -4.55 1.41
CA PHE A 151 -3.34 -3.75 0.69
C PHE A 151 -4.01 -4.60 -0.38
N LEU A 152 -5.32 -4.74 -0.30
CA LEU A 152 -6.14 -5.36 -1.33
C LEU A 152 -6.61 -4.29 -2.31
N ALA A 153 -6.11 -4.33 -3.53
CA ALA A 153 -6.54 -3.44 -4.60
C ALA A 153 -7.87 -3.91 -5.20
N VAL A 154 -8.89 -3.08 -5.11
CA VAL A 154 -10.26 -3.36 -5.56
C VAL A 154 -10.72 -2.28 -6.54
N PRO A 155 -11.08 -2.65 -7.80
CA PRO A 155 -11.64 -1.69 -8.74
C PRO A 155 -12.96 -1.09 -8.26
N ALA A 156 -13.06 0.24 -8.24
CA ALA A 156 -14.29 0.95 -7.81
C ALA A 156 -15.48 0.76 -8.77
N ILE A 157 -15.24 0.23 -9.96
CA ILE A 157 -16.26 -0.09 -10.96
C ILE A 157 -16.88 -1.48 -10.79
N ILE A 158 -16.37 -2.29 -9.84
CA ILE A 158 -16.77 -3.69 -9.67
C ILE A 158 -18.21 -3.82 -9.16
N ASP A 159 -18.90 -4.86 -9.58
CA ASP A 159 -20.20 -5.21 -9.01
C ASP A 159 -20.08 -5.76 -7.59
N LEU A 160 -21.06 -5.42 -6.70
CA LEU A 160 -21.02 -5.85 -5.30
C LEU A 160 -21.14 -7.36 -5.12
N GLN A 161 -21.86 -8.07 -6.01
CA GLN A 161 -21.95 -9.52 -5.94
C GLN A 161 -20.60 -10.16 -6.27
N ILE A 162 -19.94 -9.65 -7.32
CA ILE A 162 -18.58 -10.08 -7.70
C ILE A 162 -17.59 -9.76 -6.58
N LEU A 163 -17.70 -8.57 -5.97
CA LEU A 163 -16.86 -8.15 -4.85
C LEU A 163 -16.99 -9.10 -3.65
N SER A 164 -18.21 -9.57 -3.32
CA SER A 164 -18.42 -10.56 -2.27
C SER A 164 -17.65 -11.86 -2.55
N GLY A 165 -17.78 -12.39 -3.77
CA GLY A 165 -17.04 -13.59 -4.18
C GLY A 165 -15.53 -13.41 -4.18
N ILE A 166 -15.03 -12.20 -4.51
CA ILE A 166 -13.62 -11.89 -4.40
C ILE A 166 -13.18 -11.94 -2.94
N LEU A 167 -13.91 -11.30 -2.02
CA LEU A 167 -13.55 -11.33 -0.60
C LEU A 167 -13.51 -12.75 -0.02
N GLU A 168 -14.40 -13.62 -0.47
CA GLU A 168 -14.35 -15.03 -0.09
C GLU A 168 -13.06 -15.72 -0.55
N GLN A 169 -12.62 -15.45 -1.79
CA GLN A 169 -11.35 -15.98 -2.29
C GLN A 169 -10.14 -15.45 -1.50
N TYR A 170 -10.22 -14.22 -0.98
CA TYR A 170 -9.18 -13.58 -0.17
C TYR A 170 -9.38 -13.78 1.35
N SER A 171 -10.21 -14.74 1.78
CA SER A 171 -10.46 -15.05 3.20
C SER A 171 -9.22 -15.45 4.00
N PHE A 172 -8.11 -15.79 3.33
CA PHE A 172 -6.83 -16.04 3.97
C PHE A 172 -6.15 -14.77 4.52
N LEU A 173 -6.55 -13.58 4.07
CA LEU A 173 -6.06 -12.31 4.60
C LEU A 173 -6.69 -12.03 5.96
N LYS A 174 -5.87 -12.01 7.01
CA LYS A 174 -6.33 -11.76 8.39
C LYS A 174 -6.34 -10.28 8.76
N ASP A 175 -5.32 -9.55 8.30
CA ASP A 175 -5.17 -8.12 8.53
C ASP A 175 -4.78 -7.44 7.22
N PHE A 176 -5.73 -6.69 6.64
CA PHE A 176 -5.53 -5.99 5.39
C PHE A 176 -6.37 -4.72 5.33
N GLN A 177 -5.97 -3.83 4.47
CA GLN A 177 -6.72 -2.63 4.12
C GLN A 177 -7.04 -2.64 2.63
N VAL A 178 -8.15 -2.01 2.26
CA VAL A 178 -8.55 -1.90 0.86
C VAL A 178 -8.01 -0.60 0.27
N VAL A 179 -7.56 -0.67 -0.98
CA VAL A 179 -7.36 0.52 -1.83
C VAL A 179 -8.31 0.41 -2.99
N LEU A 180 -9.24 1.38 -3.09
CA LEU A 180 -10.12 1.48 -4.25
C LEU A 180 -9.32 2.01 -5.43
N THR A 181 -9.38 1.33 -6.55
CA THR A 181 -8.70 1.69 -7.79
C THR A 181 -9.70 2.07 -8.87
N PHE A 182 -9.24 2.77 -9.90
CA PHE A 182 -10.11 3.23 -11.00
C PHE A 182 -11.29 4.09 -10.52
N CYS A 183 -11.06 4.91 -9.49
CA CYS A 183 -12.11 5.76 -8.93
C CYS A 183 -12.59 6.83 -9.92
N ASP A 184 -11.76 7.19 -10.88
CA ASP A 184 -12.07 8.10 -11.99
C ASP A 184 -13.07 7.52 -13.02
N PHE A 185 -13.26 6.19 -13.03
CA PHE A 185 -14.27 5.52 -13.86
C PHE A 185 -15.57 5.20 -13.10
N ALA A 186 -15.63 5.50 -11.81
CA ALA A 186 -16.79 5.27 -10.96
C ALA A 186 -17.44 6.61 -10.58
N ASN A 187 -18.77 6.65 -10.58
CA ASN A 187 -19.47 7.83 -10.03
C ASN A 187 -19.53 7.75 -8.49
N ASP A 188 -19.82 8.88 -7.84
CA ASP A 188 -19.86 8.99 -6.38
C ASP A 188 -20.83 7.99 -5.75
N LYS A 189 -21.98 7.74 -6.38
CA LYS A 189 -22.97 6.76 -5.91
C LYS A 189 -22.34 5.36 -5.81
N LYS A 190 -21.57 4.95 -6.81
CA LYS A 190 -20.90 3.63 -6.83
C LYS A 190 -19.80 3.56 -5.78
N ILE A 191 -19.01 4.62 -5.65
CA ILE A 191 -17.95 4.71 -4.63
C ILE A 191 -18.57 4.61 -3.24
N ASN A 192 -19.67 5.30 -2.98
CA ASN A 192 -20.37 5.25 -1.70
C ASN A 192 -20.92 3.85 -1.40
N GLN A 193 -21.56 3.19 -2.37
CA GLN A 193 -22.04 1.82 -2.22
C GLN A 193 -20.92 0.82 -1.85
N ILE A 194 -19.76 0.95 -2.50
CA ILE A 194 -18.60 0.10 -2.18
C ILE A 194 -18.03 0.46 -0.81
N SER A 195 -18.02 1.73 -0.43
CA SER A 195 -17.56 2.17 0.87
C SER A 195 -18.44 1.61 2.00
N GLU A 196 -19.75 1.70 1.87
CA GLU A 196 -20.73 1.12 2.78
C GLU A 196 -20.61 -0.41 2.87
N PHE A 197 -20.34 -1.07 1.74
CA PHE A 197 -20.10 -2.51 1.70
C PHE A 197 -18.89 -2.94 2.54
N PHE A 198 -17.79 -2.20 2.49
CA PHE A 198 -16.61 -2.49 3.31
C PHE A 198 -16.80 -2.08 4.77
N GLU A 199 -17.44 -0.95 5.03
CA GLU A 199 -17.73 -0.46 6.38
C GLU A 199 -18.61 -1.44 7.14
N SER A 200 -19.67 -1.98 6.51
CA SER A 200 -20.54 -3.00 7.13
C SER A 200 -19.78 -4.27 7.54
N ARG A 201 -18.63 -4.54 6.91
CA ARG A 201 -17.74 -5.67 7.23
C ARG A 201 -16.56 -5.30 8.11
N LYS A 202 -16.51 -4.05 8.59
CA LYS A 202 -15.41 -3.49 9.38
C LYS A 202 -14.04 -3.57 8.67
N ILE A 203 -14.06 -3.52 7.34
CA ILE A 203 -12.85 -3.51 6.51
C ILE A 203 -12.54 -2.06 6.18
N ARG A 204 -11.33 -1.61 6.55
CA ARG A 204 -10.90 -0.23 6.33
C ARG A 204 -10.51 -0.02 4.86
N ILE A 205 -11.03 1.04 4.25
CA ILE A 205 -10.50 1.61 3.02
C ILE A 205 -9.37 2.56 3.41
N ALA A 206 -8.17 2.30 2.91
CA ALA A 206 -6.99 3.10 3.22
C ALA A 206 -6.80 4.28 2.28
N ALA A 207 -7.17 4.10 1.01
CA ALA A 207 -6.99 5.12 -0.02
C ALA A 207 -7.90 4.89 -1.22
N ARG A 208 -8.07 5.97 -2.00
CA ARG A 208 -8.65 5.98 -3.34
C ARG A 208 -7.56 6.26 -4.36
N ASN A 209 -7.62 5.58 -5.48
CA ASN A 209 -6.65 5.70 -6.58
C ASN A 209 -7.36 5.89 -7.91
N THR A 210 -6.93 6.87 -8.68
CA THR A 210 -7.31 7.05 -10.07
C THR A 210 -6.46 6.19 -11.00
N SER A 211 -6.91 5.98 -12.24
CA SER A 211 -6.15 5.28 -13.28
C SER A 211 -4.95 6.08 -13.80
N GLY A 212 -4.89 7.36 -13.46
CA GLY A 212 -3.91 8.31 -13.95
C GLY A 212 -2.45 7.97 -13.66
N ILE A 213 -1.58 8.85 -14.10
CA ILE A 213 -0.12 8.70 -14.11
C ILE A 213 0.41 8.52 -12.67
N ILE A 214 1.55 7.84 -12.53
CA ILE A 214 2.24 7.62 -11.24
C ILE A 214 2.55 8.95 -10.49
N ASP A 215 2.57 10.07 -11.20
CA ASP A 215 2.78 11.40 -10.62
C ASP A 215 1.61 11.93 -9.79
N GLU A 216 0.41 11.39 -9.99
CA GLU A 216 -0.73 11.71 -9.13
C GLU A 216 -0.61 10.98 -7.79
N SER A 217 -0.92 11.69 -6.70
CA SER A 217 -0.90 11.11 -5.35
C SER A 217 -2.13 10.21 -5.12
N LEU A 218 -1.97 9.22 -4.22
CA LEU A 218 -3.11 8.51 -3.64
C LEU A 218 -3.86 9.45 -2.70
N GLU A 219 -5.18 9.42 -2.75
CA GLU A 219 -6.03 10.05 -1.74
C GLU A 219 -6.17 9.09 -0.56
N PHE A 220 -5.51 9.38 0.57
CA PHE A 220 -5.65 8.59 1.81
C PHE A 220 -6.89 9.01 2.60
N LEU A 221 -7.60 8.02 3.16
CA LEU A 221 -8.83 8.18 3.93
C LEU A 221 -8.59 7.91 5.42
#